data_e157b3859ffd82c24de682dc25b8f0c5
#
_entry.id   e157b3859ffd82c24de682dc25b8f0c5
#
_cell.length_a   1.000
_cell.length_b   1.000
_cell.length_c   1.000
_cell.angle_alpha   90.00
_cell.angle_beta   90.00
_cell.angle_gamma   90.00
#
_symmetry.space_group_name_H-M   'P 1'
#
loop_
_entity.id
_entity.type
_entity.pdbx_description
1 polymer ?
#
loop_
_entity_poly.entity_id
_entity_poly.type
_entity_poly.pdbx_seq_one_letter_code
_entity_poly.pdbx_strand_id
1 'polypeptide(L)'
;MRIEQVESELNDCILFLQRIGFSVQEMWNHIMKNSLVPNCESLGILKFDNIHEYMTLHNKICEKKQFTILTFDNTIIYIEYKFCEEQIAESRYLILPDLTIFSGEIMPEEFINEEDERYLEMTDEYQLSFPIRIDFDNGKLKDEKHNPVVPGEHSPSHMHLGFVEGCRIPITRPISPKIFFKFLIENFYRHFYEEHKSDIDTFFNIKSEDLFAEEIDILDKSKLHFDIKI
;
A
#
# COMPACT_ATOMS: atom_id res chain seq x y z
N MET A 1 17.61 -4.75 3.66
CA MET A 1 16.93 -5.94 4.25
C MET A 1 17.06 -7.10 3.28
N ARG A 2 17.34 -8.30 3.79
CA ARG A 2 17.35 -9.55 3.00
C ARG A 2 15.92 -10.07 2.83
N ILE A 3 15.72 -10.94 1.84
CA ILE A 3 14.38 -11.47 1.52
C ILE A 3 13.74 -12.19 2.71
N GLU A 4 14.51 -12.98 3.46
CA GLU A 4 14.01 -13.72 4.62
C GLU A 4 13.62 -12.77 5.78
N GLN A 5 14.31 -11.64 5.92
CA GLN A 5 13.98 -10.62 6.91
C GLN A 5 12.66 -9.92 6.57
N VAL A 6 12.47 -9.57 5.29
CA VAL A 6 11.21 -8.95 4.82
C VAL A 6 10.06 -9.92 4.95
N GLU A 7 10.25 -11.18 4.57
CA GLU A 7 9.23 -12.24 4.71
C GLU A 7 8.84 -12.43 6.17
N SER A 8 9.82 -12.57 7.07
CA SER A 8 9.56 -12.73 8.50
C SER A 8 8.80 -11.53 9.08
N GLU A 9 9.24 -10.30 8.76
CA GLU A 9 8.59 -9.08 9.24
C GLU A 9 7.16 -8.96 8.71
N LEU A 10 6.94 -9.30 7.42
CA LEU A 10 5.62 -9.27 6.82
C LEU A 10 4.68 -10.30 7.47
N ASN A 11 5.16 -11.51 7.71
CA ASN A 11 4.40 -12.56 8.38
C ASN A 11 4.05 -12.17 9.82
N ASP A 12 4.97 -11.55 10.56
CA ASP A 12 4.70 -11.04 11.90
C ASP A 12 3.62 -9.95 11.88
N CYS A 13 3.67 -9.04 10.90
CA CYS A 13 2.62 -8.03 10.70
C CYS A 13 1.26 -8.67 10.40
N ILE A 14 1.20 -9.63 9.49
CA ILE A 14 -0.04 -10.34 9.13
C ILE A 14 -0.68 -10.99 10.37
N LEU A 15 0.11 -11.75 11.13
CA LEU A 15 -0.37 -12.40 12.35
C LEU A 15 -0.86 -11.41 13.41
N PHE A 16 -0.16 -10.30 13.56
CA PHE A 16 -0.57 -9.23 14.47
C PHE A 16 -1.89 -8.61 14.04
N LEU A 17 -2.03 -8.25 12.75
CA LEU A 17 -3.22 -7.60 12.19
C LEU A 17 -4.44 -8.51 12.25
N GLN A 18 -4.26 -9.81 12.04
CA GLN A 18 -5.30 -10.82 12.24
C GLN A 18 -5.75 -10.87 13.70
N ARG A 19 -4.80 -10.89 14.64
CA ARG A 19 -5.09 -10.94 16.07
C ARG A 19 -5.93 -9.76 16.59
N ILE A 20 -5.68 -8.55 16.07
CA ILE A 20 -6.43 -7.35 16.46
C ILE A 20 -7.69 -7.12 15.61
N GLY A 21 -8.03 -8.04 14.68
CA GLY A 21 -9.23 -7.94 13.85
C GLY A 21 -9.17 -6.96 12.69
N PHE A 22 -7.99 -6.43 12.35
CA PHE A 22 -7.81 -5.55 11.20
C PHE A 22 -7.90 -6.32 9.87
N SER A 23 -7.36 -7.54 9.84
CA SER A 23 -7.41 -8.44 8.69
C SER A 23 -8.50 -9.50 8.88
N VAL A 24 -9.32 -9.73 7.86
CA VAL A 24 -10.37 -10.76 7.84
C VAL A 24 -9.98 -11.95 6.96
N GLN A 25 -9.05 -11.75 6.03
CA GLN A 25 -8.49 -12.80 5.19
C GLN A 25 -7.05 -12.50 4.83
N GLU A 26 -6.19 -13.49 4.89
CA GLU A 26 -4.76 -13.41 4.59
C GLU A 26 -4.37 -14.39 3.50
N MET A 27 -3.43 -13.95 2.66
CA MET A 27 -2.72 -14.80 1.71
C MET A 27 -1.23 -14.75 2.04
N TRP A 28 -0.65 -15.92 2.27
CA TRP A 28 0.78 -16.01 2.55
C TRP A 28 1.60 -15.59 1.34
N ASN A 29 2.63 -14.80 1.60
CA ASN A 29 3.57 -14.44 0.57
C ASN A 29 4.55 -15.60 0.32
N HIS A 30 4.92 -15.76 -0.93
CA HIS A 30 5.82 -16.82 -1.37
C HIS A 30 7.06 -16.23 -2.01
N ILE A 31 8.22 -16.82 -1.64
CA ILE A 31 9.48 -16.49 -2.30
C ILE A 31 9.52 -17.25 -3.64
N MET A 32 9.47 -16.48 -4.73
CA MET A 32 9.65 -16.99 -6.09
C MET A 32 10.89 -16.40 -6.72
N LYS A 33 11.95 -17.20 -6.82
CA LYS A 33 13.28 -16.74 -7.26
C LYS A 33 13.76 -15.59 -6.35
N ASN A 34 13.77 -14.37 -6.87
CA ASN A 34 14.18 -13.15 -6.17
C ASN A 34 13.01 -12.23 -5.87
N SER A 35 11.79 -12.76 -5.80
CA SER A 35 10.57 -11.97 -5.52
C SER A 35 9.80 -12.58 -4.36
N LEU A 36 9.21 -11.72 -3.56
CA LEU A 36 8.24 -12.07 -2.53
C LEU A 36 6.88 -11.54 -2.98
N VAL A 37 5.94 -12.43 -3.26
CA VAL A 37 4.64 -12.12 -3.85
C VAL A 37 3.51 -12.87 -3.14
N PRO A 38 2.32 -12.27 -2.97
CA PRO A 38 1.18 -12.99 -2.42
C PRO A 38 0.65 -14.01 -3.45
N ASN A 39 0.27 -15.18 -2.94
CA ASN A 39 -0.33 -16.27 -3.73
C ASN A 39 0.41 -16.63 -5.03
N CYS A 40 1.74 -16.47 -5.03
CA CYS A 40 2.64 -16.82 -6.15
C CYS A 40 2.40 -16.06 -7.47
N GLU A 41 1.63 -14.98 -7.48
CA GLU A 41 1.36 -14.20 -8.68
C GLU A 41 1.57 -12.69 -8.45
N SER A 42 2.29 -12.04 -9.37
CA SER A 42 2.37 -10.58 -9.43
C SER A 42 1.15 -10.01 -10.15
N LEU A 43 0.57 -8.94 -9.60
CA LEU A 43 -0.58 -8.24 -10.23
C LEU A 43 -0.20 -7.46 -11.50
N GLY A 44 1.10 -7.31 -11.79
CA GLY A 44 1.55 -6.53 -12.94
C GLY A 44 1.23 -5.04 -12.81
N ILE A 45 1.05 -4.37 -13.96
CA ILE A 45 0.70 -2.95 -14.01
C ILE A 45 -0.82 -2.82 -13.96
N LEU A 46 -1.32 -2.19 -12.91
CA LEU A 46 -2.74 -1.87 -12.78
C LEU A 46 -3.01 -0.52 -13.44
N LYS A 47 -3.96 -0.51 -14.37
CA LYS A 47 -4.52 0.70 -14.97
C LYS A 47 -6.03 0.59 -14.93
N PHE A 48 -6.67 1.67 -14.56
CA PHE A 48 -8.12 1.82 -14.58
C PHE A 48 -8.44 3.30 -14.83
N ASP A 49 -9.30 3.54 -15.77
CA ASP A 49 -9.64 4.90 -16.22
C ASP A 49 -10.89 5.43 -15.54
N ASN A 50 -11.64 4.56 -14.87
CA ASN A 50 -12.87 4.91 -14.17
C ASN A 50 -13.17 3.93 -13.02
N ILE A 51 -14.13 4.31 -12.18
CA ILE A 51 -14.53 3.54 -11.00
C ILE A 51 -15.07 2.14 -11.35
N HIS A 52 -15.77 1.99 -12.48
CA HIS A 52 -16.35 0.71 -12.87
C HIS A 52 -15.25 -0.31 -13.25
N GLU A 53 -14.24 0.11 -13.98
CA GLU A 53 -13.06 -0.73 -14.29
C GLU A 53 -12.30 -1.07 -13.02
N TYR A 54 -12.16 -0.11 -12.12
CA TYR A 54 -11.54 -0.31 -10.82
C TYR A 54 -12.29 -1.39 -10.02
N MET A 55 -13.62 -1.29 -9.87
CA MET A 55 -14.40 -2.26 -9.11
C MET A 55 -14.40 -3.65 -9.75
N THR A 56 -14.41 -3.71 -11.09
CA THR A 56 -14.24 -4.99 -11.81
C THR A 56 -12.89 -5.63 -11.48
N LEU A 57 -11.83 -4.83 -11.41
CA LEU A 57 -10.49 -5.30 -11.05
C LEU A 57 -10.44 -5.72 -9.57
N HIS A 58 -11.00 -4.92 -8.66
CA HIS A 58 -11.06 -5.20 -7.24
C HIS A 58 -11.72 -6.57 -6.98
N ASN A 59 -12.90 -6.81 -7.54
CA ASN A 59 -13.63 -8.08 -7.45
C ASN A 59 -12.80 -9.25 -7.99
N LYS A 60 -12.15 -9.07 -9.13
CA LYS A 60 -11.29 -10.10 -9.73
C LYS A 60 -10.08 -10.46 -8.86
N ILE A 61 -9.49 -9.47 -8.19
CA ILE A 61 -8.39 -9.69 -7.25
C ILE A 61 -8.88 -10.48 -6.05
N CYS A 62 -10.06 -10.13 -5.49
CA CYS A 62 -10.69 -10.87 -4.40
C CYS A 62 -11.00 -12.33 -4.79
N GLU A 63 -11.65 -12.56 -5.93
CA GLU A 63 -11.99 -13.90 -6.42
C GLU A 63 -10.75 -14.78 -6.60
N LYS A 64 -9.69 -14.23 -7.15
CA LYS A 64 -8.42 -14.93 -7.36
C LYS A 64 -7.55 -15.00 -6.11
N LYS A 65 -7.92 -14.32 -5.05
CA LYS A 65 -7.12 -14.19 -3.82
C LYS A 65 -5.70 -13.69 -4.07
N GLN A 66 -5.55 -12.72 -4.96
CA GLN A 66 -4.26 -12.12 -5.33
C GLN A 66 -3.97 -10.89 -4.46
N PHE A 67 -3.91 -11.06 -3.14
CA PHE A 67 -3.65 -10.00 -2.16
C PHE A 67 -2.83 -10.53 -0.98
N THR A 68 -2.24 -9.63 -0.22
CA THR A 68 -1.56 -9.97 1.04
C THR A 68 -2.55 -10.11 2.18
N ILE A 69 -3.40 -9.11 2.38
CA ILE A 69 -4.53 -9.14 3.33
C ILE A 69 -5.76 -8.48 2.72
N LEU A 70 -6.92 -8.94 3.17
CA LEU A 70 -8.21 -8.26 3.03
C LEU A 70 -8.59 -7.72 4.41
N THR A 71 -8.87 -6.44 4.52
CA THR A 71 -9.22 -5.78 5.79
C THR A 71 -10.70 -5.96 6.13
N PHE A 72 -11.10 -5.56 7.33
CA PHE A 72 -12.49 -5.64 7.79
C PHE A 72 -13.48 -4.83 6.95
N ASP A 73 -13.03 -3.77 6.26
CA ASP A 73 -13.79 -2.92 5.35
C ASP A 73 -13.64 -3.33 3.88
N ASN A 74 -13.19 -4.56 3.59
CA ASN A 74 -12.90 -5.09 2.26
C ASN A 74 -11.82 -4.33 1.47
N THR A 75 -11.00 -3.52 2.10
CA THR A 75 -9.82 -2.94 1.45
C THR A 75 -8.79 -4.04 1.17
N ILE A 76 -8.35 -4.13 -0.08
CA ILE A 76 -7.27 -5.02 -0.48
C ILE A 76 -5.93 -4.35 -0.20
N ILE A 77 -5.06 -5.05 0.52
CA ILE A 77 -3.65 -4.70 0.66
C ILE A 77 -2.83 -5.72 -0.11
N TYR A 78 -2.08 -5.25 -1.10
CA TYR A 78 -1.16 -6.06 -1.87
C TYR A 78 0.27 -5.56 -1.67
N ILE A 79 1.19 -6.47 -1.39
CA ILE A 79 2.61 -6.16 -1.14
C ILE A 79 3.47 -7.09 -1.97
N GLU A 80 4.35 -6.52 -2.77
CA GLU A 80 5.33 -7.23 -3.59
C GLU A 80 6.72 -6.63 -3.39
N TYR A 81 7.72 -7.50 -3.33
CA TYR A 81 9.14 -7.11 -3.32
C TYR A 81 9.90 -7.90 -4.36
N LYS A 82 10.88 -7.23 -4.97
CA LYS A 82 11.90 -7.87 -5.80
C LYS A 82 13.29 -7.56 -5.25
N PHE A 83 14.16 -8.52 -5.31
CA PHE A 83 15.49 -8.44 -4.74
C PHE A 83 16.57 -8.59 -5.82
N CYS A 84 17.66 -7.86 -5.64
CA CYS A 84 18.88 -8.00 -6.40
C CYS A 84 20.04 -8.02 -5.41
N GLU A 85 20.92 -9.04 -5.51
CA GLU A 85 22.08 -9.17 -4.60
C GLU A 85 21.72 -9.08 -3.11
N GLU A 86 20.66 -9.76 -2.71
CA GLU A 86 20.12 -9.77 -1.34
C GLU A 86 19.57 -8.41 -0.82
N GLN A 87 19.44 -7.41 -1.69
CA GLN A 87 18.87 -6.10 -1.35
C GLN A 87 17.54 -5.89 -2.05
N ILE A 88 16.65 -5.11 -1.44
CA ILE A 88 15.40 -4.70 -2.08
C ILE A 88 15.77 -3.85 -3.30
N ALA A 89 15.37 -4.32 -4.48
CA ALA A 89 15.54 -3.60 -5.75
C ALA A 89 14.27 -2.85 -6.13
N GLU A 90 13.13 -3.51 -6.00
CA GLU A 90 11.81 -2.89 -6.20
C GLU A 90 10.89 -3.31 -5.05
N SER A 91 9.95 -2.44 -4.70
CA SER A 91 8.79 -2.82 -3.90
C SER A 91 7.55 -2.10 -4.39
N ARG A 92 6.42 -2.77 -4.23
CA ARG A 92 5.10 -2.23 -4.56
C ARG A 92 4.13 -2.51 -3.44
N TYR A 93 3.40 -1.47 -3.04
CA TYR A 93 2.29 -1.54 -2.13
C TYR A 93 1.06 -0.98 -2.81
N LEU A 94 -0.02 -1.73 -2.78
CA LEU A 94 -1.31 -1.29 -3.26
C LEU A 94 -2.29 -1.32 -2.11
N ILE A 95 -3.02 -0.25 -1.95
CA ILE A 95 -4.15 -0.11 -1.05
C ILE A 95 -5.35 0.15 -1.95
N LEU A 96 -6.22 -0.84 -2.07
CA LEU A 96 -7.35 -0.81 -2.98
C LEU A 96 -8.65 -0.94 -2.16
N PRO A 97 -9.27 0.20 -1.76
CA PRO A 97 -10.50 0.19 -0.99
C PRO A 97 -11.68 -0.38 -1.80
N ASP A 98 -12.67 -0.93 -1.10
CA ASP A 98 -13.94 -1.28 -1.71
C ASP A 98 -14.76 0.00 -1.95
N LEU A 99 -14.88 0.41 -3.19
CA LEU A 99 -15.60 1.61 -3.58
C LEU A 99 -17.05 1.34 -4.05
N THR A 100 -17.63 0.19 -3.71
CA THR A 100 -19.01 -0.15 -4.07
C THR A 100 -19.99 0.91 -3.61
N ILE A 101 -19.75 1.49 -2.45
CA ILE A 101 -20.57 2.58 -1.89
C ILE A 101 -20.56 3.83 -2.79
N PHE A 102 -19.46 4.05 -3.51
CA PHE A 102 -19.28 5.19 -4.41
C PHE A 102 -19.63 4.87 -5.88
N SER A 103 -19.98 3.61 -6.21
CA SER A 103 -20.15 3.16 -7.61
C SER A 103 -21.54 3.43 -8.20
N GLY A 104 -22.40 4.15 -7.52
CA GLY A 104 -23.66 4.67 -8.10
C GLY A 104 -24.91 3.83 -7.83
N GLU A 105 -24.83 2.67 -7.19
CA GLU A 105 -26.04 1.99 -6.70
C GLU A 105 -26.57 2.63 -5.41
N ILE A 106 -25.73 3.39 -4.71
CA ILE A 106 -26.03 4.18 -3.51
C ILE A 106 -25.54 5.62 -3.69
N MET A 107 -25.53 6.15 -4.90
CA MET A 107 -25.06 7.52 -5.13
C MET A 107 -26.22 8.52 -5.12
N PRO A 108 -25.96 9.62 -4.93
CA PRO A 108 -25.80 10.70 -3.96
C PRO A 108 -26.86 11.76 -4.09
N GLU A 109 -27.93 11.60 -4.84
CA GLU A 109 -29.05 12.54 -4.69
C GLU A 109 -29.68 12.44 -3.29
N GLU A 110 -29.51 11.28 -2.63
CA GLU A 110 -29.91 11.05 -1.24
C GLU A 110 -28.86 11.48 -0.21
N PHE A 111 -27.59 11.63 -0.61
CA PHE A 111 -26.47 11.99 0.28
C PHE A 111 -26.10 13.49 0.25
N ILE A 112 -26.89 14.33 -0.42
CA ILE A 112 -26.63 15.78 -0.50
C ILE A 112 -26.85 16.50 0.85
N ASN A 113 -27.37 15.82 1.85
CA ASN A 113 -27.49 16.37 3.19
C ASN A 113 -26.31 15.96 4.04
N GLU A 114 -25.33 16.86 4.23
CA GLU A 114 -24.19 16.69 5.14
C GLU A 114 -24.61 16.41 6.60
N GLU A 115 -25.88 16.58 6.93
CA GLU A 115 -26.49 16.30 8.24
C GLU A 115 -27.14 14.90 8.32
N ASP A 116 -27.07 14.08 7.25
CA ASP A 116 -27.62 12.72 7.31
C ASP A 116 -26.71 11.84 8.18
N GLU A 117 -27.23 11.33 9.29
CA GLU A 117 -26.51 10.45 10.23
C GLU A 117 -25.89 9.27 9.50
N ARG A 118 -26.51 8.74 8.43
CA ARG A 118 -25.98 7.65 7.61
C ARG A 118 -24.71 8.04 6.86
N TYR A 119 -24.60 9.32 6.42
CA TYR A 119 -23.38 9.82 5.79
C TYR A 119 -22.23 9.91 6.81
N LEU A 120 -22.52 10.38 8.02
CA LEU A 120 -21.54 10.44 9.10
C LEU A 120 -21.11 9.05 9.55
N GLU A 121 -22.05 8.11 9.70
CA GLU A 121 -21.73 6.70 10.01
C GLU A 121 -20.85 6.08 8.91
N MET A 122 -21.17 6.31 7.63
CA MET A 122 -20.37 5.80 6.52
C MET A 122 -18.97 6.42 6.45
N THR A 123 -18.82 7.73 6.70
CA THR A 123 -17.50 8.38 6.70
C THR A 123 -16.66 7.98 7.89
N ASP A 124 -17.25 7.58 9.00
CA ASP A 124 -16.54 7.03 10.16
C ASP A 124 -16.12 5.56 9.94
N GLU A 125 -16.90 4.77 9.18
CA GLU A 125 -16.58 3.38 8.86
C GLU A 125 -15.60 3.25 7.67
N TYR A 126 -15.66 4.14 6.67
CA TYR A 126 -14.89 4.04 5.42
C TYR A 126 -13.92 5.21 5.28
N GLN A 127 -12.77 5.07 5.90
CA GLN A 127 -11.76 6.14 5.96
C GLN A 127 -11.00 6.33 4.64
N LEU A 128 -10.95 5.32 3.77
CA LEU A 128 -10.22 5.38 2.52
C LEU A 128 -11.17 5.34 1.31
N SER A 129 -11.29 6.45 0.60
CA SER A 129 -12.19 6.61 -0.56
C SER A 129 -11.48 6.61 -1.92
N PHE A 130 -10.20 6.28 -1.96
CA PHE A 130 -9.42 6.23 -3.20
C PHE A 130 -8.26 5.25 -3.08
N PRO A 131 -7.83 4.62 -4.20
CA PRO A 131 -6.68 3.74 -4.20
C PRO A 131 -5.37 4.50 -3.96
N ILE A 132 -4.43 3.82 -3.29
CA ILE A 132 -3.07 4.31 -3.11
C ILE A 132 -2.10 3.27 -3.66
N ARG A 133 -1.10 3.71 -4.41
CA ARG A 133 0.01 2.89 -4.86
C ARG A 133 1.33 3.52 -4.44
N ILE A 134 2.20 2.73 -3.85
CA ILE A 134 3.54 3.13 -3.50
C ILE A 134 4.51 2.22 -4.24
N ASP A 135 5.32 2.78 -5.11
CA ASP A 135 6.35 2.09 -5.86
C ASP A 135 7.73 2.57 -5.40
N PHE A 136 8.64 1.63 -5.18
CA PHE A 136 10.05 1.88 -4.98
C PHE A 136 10.84 1.12 -6.04
N ASP A 137 11.83 1.78 -6.64
CA ASP A 137 12.77 1.20 -7.58
C ASP A 137 14.14 1.85 -7.38
N ASN A 138 15.17 1.06 -7.10
CA ASN A 138 16.55 1.52 -6.95
C ASN A 138 17.35 1.49 -8.27
N GLY A 139 16.72 1.14 -9.39
CA GLY A 139 17.32 1.06 -10.71
C GLY A 139 18.31 -0.11 -10.91
N LYS A 140 18.42 -1.06 -9.95
CA LYS A 140 19.32 -2.21 -10.06
C LYS A 140 18.77 -3.34 -10.94
N LEU A 141 17.44 -3.48 -11.03
CA LEU A 141 16.78 -4.41 -11.94
C LEU A 141 16.60 -3.73 -13.29
N LYS A 142 17.65 -3.72 -14.11
CA LYS A 142 17.57 -3.21 -15.48
C LYS A 142 16.99 -4.32 -16.37
N ASP A 143 15.69 -4.31 -16.58
CA ASP A 143 15.12 -4.92 -17.78
C ASP A 143 15.47 -4.04 -18.96
N GLU A 144 15.81 -4.64 -20.12
CA GLU A 144 16.12 -3.96 -21.39
C GLU A 144 15.00 -3.03 -21.89
N LYS A 145 13.86 -3.02 -21.21
CA LYS A 145 12.65 -2.22 -21.51
C LYS A 145 12.47 -0.96 -20.66
N HIS A 146 13.32 -0.74 -19.67
CA HIS A 146 13.20 0.49 -18.87
C HIS A 146 13.83 1.65 -19.64
N ASN A 147 13.01 2.61 -19.99
CA ASN A 147 13.48 3.91 -20.45
C ASN A 147 14.47 4.47 -19.41
N PRO A 148 15.60 5.05 -19.84
CA PRO A 148 16.53 5.64 -18.90
C PRO A 148 15.76 6.65 -18.04
N VAL A 149 15.95 6.56 -16.71
CA VAL A 149 15.38 7.53 -15.77
C VAL A 149 15.91 8.90 -16.17
N VAL A 150 15.02 9.76 -16.67
CA VAL A 150 15.38 11.15 -16.94
C VAL A 150 15.28 11.88 -15.61
N PRO A 151 16.41 12.36 -15.05
CA PRO A 151 16.39 13.10 -13.80
C PRO A 151 15.40 14.27 -13.89
N GLY A 152 14.44 14.29 -12.96
CA GLY A 152 13.47 15.37 -12.89
C GLY A 152 12.12 15.10 -13.56
N GLU A 153 11.96 14.13 -14.48
CA GLU A 153 10.66 13.81 -15.09
C GLU A 153 9.94 12.67 -14.36
N HIS A 154 10.66 11.64 -13.92
CA HIS A 154 10.08 10.48 -13.24
C HIS A 154 10.97 10.09 -12.06
N SER A 155 10.51 10.35 -10.83
CA SER A 155 11.12 9.68 -9.67
C SER A 155 10.84 8.18 -9.79
N PRO A 156 11.85 7.30 -9.73
CA PRO A 156 11.64 5.86 -9.76
C PRO A 156 10.87 5.37 -8.54
N SER A 157 10.94 6.13 -7.45
CA SER A 157 10.25 5.83 -6.20
C SER A 157 9.23 6.92 -5.92
N HIS A 158 7.95 6.55 -5.88
CA HIS A 158 6.85 7.51 -5.74
C HIS A 158 5.57 6.86 -5.22
N MET A 159 4.71 7.71 -4.66
CA MET A 159 3.36 7.35 -4.27
C MET A 159 2.36 8.00 -5.24
N HIS A 160 1.37 7.23 -5.65
CA HIS A 160 0.19 7.69 -6.38
C HIS A 160 -1.03 7.72 -5.44
N LEU A 161 -1.83 8.77 -5.56
CA LEU A 161 -3.09 8.93 -4.85
C LEU A 161 -4.24 8.97 -5.84
N GLY A 162 -5.24 8.11 -5.63
CA GLY A 162 -6.45 8.09 -6.43
C GLY A 162 -6.24 7.67 -7.89
N PHE A 163 -7.16 8.16 -8.72
CA PHE A 163 -7.22 7.89 -10.17
C PHE A 163 -6.49 8.95 -11.00
N VAL A 164 -5.83 9.91 -10.35
CA VAL A 164 -5.22 11.05 -11.03
C VAL A 164 -3.92 10.63 -11.70
N GLU A 165 -3.92 10.54 -13.04
CA GLU A 165 -2.69 10.39 -13.79
C GLU A 165 -1.75 11.58 -13.51
N GLY A 166 -0.51 11.25 -13.18
CA GLY A 166 0.52 12.28 -12.92
C GLY A 166 0.59 12.76 -11.47
N CYS A 167 -0.32 12.37 -10.56
CA CYS A 167 -0.12 12.58 -9.14
C CYS A 167 0.98 11.62 -8.65
N ARG A 168 2.22 12.11 -8.60
CA ARG A 168 3.40 11.35 -8.15
C ARG A 168 4.09 12.12 -7.04
N ILE A 169 3.99 11.60 -5.84
CA ILE A 169 4.69 12.14 -4.67
C ILE A 169 5.97 11.33 -4.50
N PRO A 170 7.15 11.92 -4.71
CA PRO A 170 8.41 11.19 -4.57
C PRO A 170 8.59 10.63 -3.17
N ILE A 171 9.09 9.40 -3.07
CA ILE A 171 9.53 8.79 -1.82
C ILE A 171 11.04 8.59 -1.86
N THR A 172 11.69 8.66 -0.70
CA THR A 172 13.15 8.71 -0.62
C THR A 172 13.80 7.35 -0.40
N ARG A 173 13.02 6.37 0.08
CA ARG A 173 13.57 5.07 0.49
C ARG A 173 12.51 3.96 0.40
N PRO A 174 12.93 2.69 0.35
CA PRO A 174 12.00 1.56 0.47
C PRO A 174 11.34 1.59 1.84
N ILE A 175 10.08 1.21 1.88
CA ILE A 175 9.29 1.12 3.09
C ILE A 175 9.33 -0.34 3.55
N SER A 176 9.54 -0.60 4.85
CA SER A 176 9.39 -1.94 5.40
C SER A 176 7.92 -2.28 5.66
N PRO A 177 7.56 -3.58 5.78
CA PRO A 177 6.19 -3.97 6.13
C PRO A 177 5.67 -3.29 7.41
N LYS A 178 6.46 -3.23 8.46
CA LYS A 178 6.08 -2.58 9.73
C LYS A 178 5.79 -1.10 9.56
N ILE A 179 6.67 -0.39 8.85
CA ILE A 179 6.50 1.05 8.58
C ILE A 179 5.24 1.27 7.75
N PHE A 180 5.02 0.44 6.72
CA PHE A 180 3.85 0.54 5.87
C PHE A 180 2.54 0.35 6.65
N PHE A 181 2.42 -0.73 7.43
CA PHE A 181 1.19 -0.99 8.17
C PHE A 181 0.94 0.04 9.28
N LYS A 182 1.98 0.49 9.96
CA LYS A 182 1.86 1.59 10.92
C LYS A 182 1.33 2.85 10.24
N PHE A 183 1.95 3.26 9.14
CA PHE A 183 1.51 4.41 8.34
C PHE A 183 0.06 4.27 7.89
N LEU A 184 -0.32 3.11 7.37
CA LEU A 184 -1.67 2.82 6.91
C LEU A 184 -2.69 3.01 8.03
N ILE A 185 -2.47 2.37 9.18
CA ILE A 185 -3.43 2.37 10.28
C ILE A 185 -3.53 3.75 10.93
N GLU A 186 -2.40 4.41 11.20
CA GLU A 186 -2.40 5.74 11.86
C GLU A 186 -3.03 6.84 11.02
N ASN A 187 -2.90 6.76 9.68
CA ASN A 187 -3.35 7.84 8.79
C ASN A 187 -4.69 7.60 8.13
N PHE A 188 -5.08 6.34 7.92
CA PHE A 188 -6.29 6.00 7.16
C PHE A 188 -7.33 5.20 7.95
N TYR A 189 -6.96 4.68 9.13
CA TYR A 189 -7.86 3.93 10.00
C TYR A 189 -7.81 4.49 11.42
N ARG A 190 -8.03 5.81 11.54
CA ARG A 190 -7.83 6.54 12.78
C ARG A 190 -8.65 5.99 13.95
N HIS A 191 -9.91 5.66 13.72
CA HIS A 191 -10.78 5.12 14.77
C HIS A 191 -10.27 3.77 15.26
N PHE A 192 -9.95 2.87 14.34
CA PHE A 192 -9.35 1.57 14.64
C PHE A 192 -8.02 1.72 15.40
N TYR A 193 -7.18 2.70 14.98
CA TYR A 193 -5.93 2.99 15.68
C TYR A 193 -6.17 3.39 17.14
N GLU A 194 -7.10 4.31 17.42
CA GLU A 194 -7.35 4.77 18.78
C GLU A 194 -7.90 3.65 19.67
N GLU A 195 -8.72 2.75 19.13
CA GLU A 195 -9.24 1.58 19.85
C GLU A 195 -8.14 0.58 20.23
N HIS A 196 -7.18 0.35 19.30
CA HIS A 196 -6.10 -0.64 19.48
C HIS A 196 -4.72 -0.01 19.75
N LYS A 197 -4.67 1.26 20.11
CA LYS A 197 -3.45 2.07 20.19
C LYS A 197 -2.31 1.41 20.98
N SER A 198 -2.61 0.88 22.16
CA SER A 198 -1.59 0.27 23.02
C SER A 198 -0.91 -0.93 22.37
N ASP A 199 -1.69 -1.77 21.69
CA ASP A 199 -1.18 -2.97 21.02
C ASP A 199 -0.39 -2.59 19.75
N ILE A 200 -0.92 -1.62 18.98
CA ILE A 200 -0.31 -1.10 17.76
C ILE A 200 1.02 -0.43 18.06
N ASP A 201 1.06 0.49 19.03
CA ASP A 201 2.29 1.20 19.40
C ASP A 201 3.34 0.24 19.98
N THR A 202 2.92 -0.79 20.70
CA THR A 202 3.84 -1.80 21.25
C THR A 202 4.42 -2.67 20.13
N PHE A 203 3.57 -3.15 19.21
CA PHE A 203 4.00 -4.04 18.13
C PHE A 203 4.85 -3.30 17.09
N PHE A 204 4.38 -2.12 16.65
CA PHE A 204 5.07 -1.29 15.67
C PHE A 204 6.05 -0.31 16.33
N ASN A 205 6.59 -0.64 17.50
CA ASN A 205 7.66 0.14 18.12
C ASN A 205 8.91 0.09 17.24
N ILE A 206 8.94 0.99 16.25
CA ILE A 206 10.00 1.07 15.24
C ILE A 206 11.16 1.83 15.87
N LYS A 207 12.29 1.15 16.05
CA LYS A 207 13.52 1.81 16.44
C LYS A 207 14.05 2.63 15.26
N SER A 208 14.68 3.75 15.54
CA SER A 208 15.31 4.58 14.50
C SER A 208 16.29 3.81 13.59
N GLU A 209 16.87 2.73 14.10
CA GLU A 209 17.77 1.83 13.37
C GLU A 209 17.03 1.00 12.30
N ASP A 210 15.74 0.72 12.48
CA ASP A 210 14.92 -0.03 11.54
C ASP A 210 14.50 0.82 10.32
N LEU A 211 14.68 2.13 10.40
CA LEU A 211 14.33 3.09 9.35
C LEU A 211 15.40 3.21 8.24
N PHE A 212 16.54 2.57 8.39
CA PHE A 212 17.69 2.79 7.51
C PHE A 212 17.84 1.73 6.41
N ALA A 213 17.13 1.93 5.31
CA ALA A 213 17.69 1.60 4.02
C ALA A 213 18.47 2.82 3.50
N GLU A 214 19.58 2.58 2.81
CA GLU A 214 20.47 3.62 2.27
C GLU A 214 19.67 4.68 1.49
N GLU A 215 19.98 5.96 1.72
CA GLU A 215 19.42 7.07 0.94
C GLU A 215 19.77 6.87 -0.53
N ILE A 216 18.75 6.95 -1.39
CA ILE A 216 18.99 6.91 -2.82
C ILE A 216 19.42 8.30 -3.25
N ASP A 217 20.66 8.41 -3.76
CA ASP A 217 21.29 9.65 -4.20
C ASP A 217 20.68 10.22 -5.52
N ILE A 218 19.55 9.67 -5.99
CA ILE A 218 18.94 9.97 -7.29
C ILE A 218 17.86 11.06 -7.18
N LEU A 219 17.64 11.61 -6.00
CA LEU A 219 16.54 12.56 -5.78
C LEU A 219 16.91 13.98 -6.27
N ASP A 220 16.05 14.51 -7.11
CA ASP A 220 16.07 15.94 -7.43
C ASP A 220 15.74 16.74 -6.15
N LYS A 221 16.77 17.25 -5.49
CA LYS A 221 16.66 18.03 -4.24
C LYS A 221 15.83 19.31 -4.40
N SER A 222 15.46 19.68 -5.62
CA SER A 222 14.62 20.84 -5.91
C SER A 222 13.11 20.56 -5.77
N LYS A 223 12.70 19.28 -5.68
CA LYS A 223 11.29 18.87 -5.56
C LYS A 223 10.92 18.58 -4.13
N LEU A 224 9.65 18.79 -3.81
CA LEU A 224 9.07 18.44 -2.53
C LEU A 224 9.05 16.90 -2.40
N HIS A 225 9.75 16.38 -1.40
CA HIS A 225 9.81 14.95 -1.14
C HIS A 225 8.97 14.63 0.09
N PHE A 226 8.20 13.55 0.00
CA PHE A 226 7.47 13.01 1.14
C PHE A 226 8.42 12.07 1.89
N ASP A 227 8.91 12.52 3.04
CA ASP A 227 9.70 11.69 3.96
C ASP A 227 8.74 11.20 5.05
N ILE A 228 8.43 9.91 5.02
CA ILE A 228 7.63 9.29 6.08
C ILE A 228 8.53 9.19 7.31
N LYS A 229 8.52 10.24 8.12
CA LYS A 229 9.11 10.23 9.46
C LYS A 229 8.04 9.72 10.40
N ILE A 230 8.32 8.60 11.01
CA ILE A 230 7.51 8.02 12.08
C ILE A 230 8.18 8.34 13.41
#